data_9d3eaaad83b810a5e86682a15c030960
#
_entry.id   9d3eaaad83b810a5e86682a15c030960
#
_cell.length_a   1.000
_cell.length_b   1.000
_cell.length_c   1.000
_cell.angle_alpha   90.00
_cell.angle_beta   90.00
_cell.angle_gamma   90.00
#
_symmetry.space_group_name_H-M   'P 1'
#
loop_
_entity.id
_entity.type
_entity.pdbx_description
1 polymer ?
#
loop_
_entity_poly.entity_id
_entity_poly.type
_entity_poly.pdbx_seq_one_letter_code
_entity_poly.pdbx_strand_id
1 'polypeptide(L)'
;MSRRNGGIIGPTNTPVGGLFKGVAGGVWRMNDVLTFVSNNQWPSGPQSIDNSCRFNDGDSPRLQRNLSDGNDTATTISMWFKRSTITTAQTLLECYADSSNYFRVRLEADDVLQIRDRLSGSDQLRLKTSALFRDTSAWYNLVISIDTTNGTAADRCKVFINGTRITSFGTETTYGSSDVIQTGNASSTVNVGGSGSGDNYLDGYMAEVVFVDGQTSDETSFGETNTATGIWTPKKIGSFTSAGTNSFYLDFKDSSNLGNDASGLNNDFTVSGLTSIDQSTDTCVENFATLNPLNVPTSSAPVMSEGNLQTITMNADPGYFGGTSTIGVTQGKWYTEIKVTDDNGVGAVGITFNPGGVARNGTSFSAQINSSFIYANTGKQYSTATGTGGASYGNTYTDNDIIGIAMDLDNSKLYFSKNGTFQNSGDPTSGSTGTGAISITAGETYFIYLTDVGGALATYQCNFGSPPFSISSGNSDANGHGNFEYSVPSGYYALNTSNLNTYG
;
A
#
# COMPACT_ATOMS: atom_id res chain seq x y z
N MET A 1 -49.12 11.52 -26.72
CA MET A 1 -47.79 12.16 -26.50
C MET A 1 -47.27 11.70 -25.15
N SER A 2 -46.28 10.83 -25.16
CA SER A 2 -45.62 10.41 -23.91
C SER A 2 -44.82 11.57 -23.38
N ARG A 3 -45.11 12.05 -22.17
CA ARG A 3 -44.29 13.04 -21.48
C ARG A 3 -42.97 12.42 -21.15
N ARG A 4 -41.92 12.90 -21.78
CA ARG A 4 -40.54 12.60 -21.41
C ARG A 4 -40.25 13.34 -20.11
N ASN A 5 -40.21 12.64 -19.01
CA ASN A 5 -39.75 13.18 -17.75
C ASN A 5 -38.23 13.37 -17.84
N GLY A 6 -37.79 14.58 -18.09
CA GLY A 6 -36.47 15.15 -17.85
C GLY A 6 -35.19 14.31 -18.02
N GLY A 7 -35.31 13.02 -18.02
CA GLY A 7 -34.28 12.05 -18.34
C GLY A 7 -34.78 11.19 -19.49
N ILE A 8 -33.94 10.89 -20.44
CA ILE A 8 -34.30 10.07 -21.59
C ILE A 8 -34.42 8.64 -21.10
N ILE A 9 -35.66 8.18 -20.93
CA ILE A 9 -35.99 6.77 -20.74
C ILE A 9 -36.35 6.23 -22.13
N GLY A 10 -35.49 5.48 -22.74
CA GLY A 10 -35.76 4.91 -24.06
C GLY A 10 -34.85 3.76 -24.41
N PRO A 11 -35.24 2.88 -25.35
CA PRO A 11 -34.45 1.73 -25.77
C PRO A 11 -33.12 2.09 -26.47
N THR A 12 -32.83 3.37 -26.71
CA THR A 12 -31.58 3.88 -27.27
C THR A 12 -30.54 4.23 -26.21
N ASN A 13 -30.91 4.24 -24.92
CA ASN A 13 -29.99 4.38 -23.81
C ASN A 13 -29.55 2.99 -23.32
N THR A 14 -28.85 2.26 -24.12
CA THR A 14 -28.07 1.13 -23.59
C THR A 14 -26.93 1.71 -22.76
N PRO A 15 -26.66 1.19 -21.56
CA PRO A 15 -25.39 1.43 -20.91
C PRO A 15 -24.35 1.03 -21.93
N VAL A 16 -23.40 1.89 -22.22
CA VAL A 16 -22.33 1.52 -23.13
C VAL A 16 -21.47 0.52 -22.38
N GLY A 17 -21.96 -0.72 -22.34
CA GLY A 17 -21.31 -1.85 -21.74
C GLY A 17 -20.23 -2.35 -22.65
N GLY A 18 -19.11 -2.35 -22.13
CA GLY A 18 -17.89 -3.08 -22.45
C GLY A 18 -17.17 -3.03 -21.14
N LEU A 19 -16.26 -3.92 -20.92
CA LEU A 19 -15.45 -4.10 -19.70
C LEU A 19 -14.88 -2.81 -19.05
N PHE A 20 -15.14 -1.63 -19.61
CA PHE A 20 -14.37 -0.40 -19.31
C PHE A 20 -15.17 0.90 -19.38
N LYS A 21 -16.46 0.95 -19.07
CA LYS A 21 -17.20 2.23 -19.06
C LYS A 21 -17.98 2.43 -17.77
N GLY A 22 -17.49 3.34 -16.96
CA GLY A 22 -17.87 3.55 -15.57
C GLY A 22 -19.15 4.34 -15.29
N VAL A 23 -20.02 4.68 -16.27
CA VAL A 23 -21.21 5.49 -15.98
C VAL A 23 -22.39 5.11 -16.87
N ALA A 24 -23.52 4.75 -16.25
CA ALA A 24 -24.82 4.69 -16.90
C ALA A 24 -25.56 6.01 -16.69
N GLY A 25 -25.32 7.01 -17.52
CA GLY A 25 -26.04 8.28 -17.45
C GLY A 25 -27.53 8.13 -17.76
N GLY A 26 -28.39 8.88 -17.05
CA GLY A 26 -29.82 8.89 -17.31
C GLY A 26 -30.67 8.22 -16.24
N VAL A 27 -31.98 8.11 -16.50
CA VAL A 27 -32.95 7.43 -15.63
C VAL A 27 -33.29 6.07 -16.23
N TRP A 28 -33.13 5.00 -15.48
CA TRP A 28 -33.30 3.61 -15.89
C TRP A 28 -34.45 2.94 -15.20
N ARG A 29 -35.15 2.01 -15.88
CA ARG A 29 -36.13 1.14 -15.21
C ARG A 29 -35.39 0.06 -14.43
N MET A 30 -35.90 -0.33 -13.28
CA MET A 30 -35.29 -1.36 -12.43
C MET A 30 -35.03 -2.68 -13.21
N ASN A 31 -35.98 -3.11 -14.04
CA ASN A 31 -35.82 -4.33 -14.84
C ASN A 31 -34.74 -4.21 -15.89
N ASP A 32 -34.54 -3.02 -16.48
CA ASP A 32 -33.45 -2.79 -17.44
C ASP A 32 -32.09 -2.83 -16.71
N VAL A 33 -32.02 -2.19 -15.53
CA VAL A 33 -30.84 -2.27 -14.67
C VAL A 33 -30.51 -3.72 -14.32
N LEU A 34 -31.49 -4.50 -13.84
CA LEU A 34 -31.30 -5.90 -13.49
C LEU A 34 -30.86 -6.75 -14.69
N THR A 35 -31.41 -6.50 -15.88
CA THR A 35 -31.01 -7.19 -17.12
C THR A 35 -29.59 -6.84 -17.49
N PHE A 36 -29.19 -5.57 -17.41
CA PHE A 36 -27.83 -5.17 -17.73
C PHE A 36 -26.83 -5.64 -16.67
N VAL A 37 -27.21 -5.65 -15.39
CA VAL A 37 -26.39 -6.23 -14.31
C VAL A 37 -26.18 -7.73 -14.54
N SER A 38 -27.25 -8.48 -14.81
CA SER A 38 -27.18 -9.94 -15.02
C SER A 38 -26.36 -10.32 -16.27
N ASN A 39 -26.34 -9.43 -17.27
CA ASN A 39 -25.56 -9.62 -18.49
C ASN A 39 -24.14 -9.00 -18.39
N ASN A 40 -23.73 -8.52 -17.21
CA ASN A 40 -22.45 -7.83 -16.98
C ASN A 40 -22.26 -6.59 -17.89
N GLN A 41 -23.34 -5.93 -18.27
CA GLN A 41 -23.40 -4.76 -19.15
C GLN A 41 -23.70 -3.46 -18.40
N TRP A 42 -24.08 -3.55 -17.11
CA TRP A 42 -24.24 -2.37 -16.27
C TRP A 42 -22.86 -1.87 -15.82
N PRO A 43 -22.57 -0.57 -15.95
CA PRO A 43 -21.32 -0.04 -15.44
C PRO A 43 -21.21 -0.34 -13.94
N SER A 44 -20.22 -1.12 -13.56
CA SER A 44 -19.77 -1.12 -12.18
C SER A 44 -19.24 0.28 -11.86
N GLY A 45 -19.43 0.75 -10.64
CA GLY A 45 -18.73 1.94 -10.14
C GLY A 45 -17.21 1.83 -10.33
N PRO A 46 -16.43 2.83 -9.94
CA PRO A 46 -14.98 2.72 -9.98
C PRO A 46 -14.56 1.38 -9.37
N GLN A 47 -13.60 0.72 -10.01
CA GLN A 47 -13.13 -0.59 -9.53
C GLN A 47 -12.68 -0.45 -8.07
N SER A 48 -13.30 -1.17 -7.15
CA SER A 48 -12.75 -1.34 -5.83
C SER A 48 -11.66 -2.42 -5.89
N ILE A 49 -10.52 -2.12 -5.34
CA ILE A 49 -9.47 -3.10 -5.05
C ILE A 49 -9.46 -3.22 -3.53
N ASP A 50 -9.98 -4.34 -3.05
CA ASP A 50 -10.24 -4.52 -1.63
C ASP A 50 -9.00 -5.03 -0.89
N ASN A 51 -8.09 -5.71 -1.62
CA ASN A 51 -6.94 -6.37 -1.03
C ASN A 51 -5.66 -6.15 -1.84
N SER A 52 -4.55 -6.14 -1.11
CA SER A 52 -3.19 -6.29 -1.60
C SER A 52 -2.46 -7.37 -0.79
N CYS A 53 -1.26 -7.74 -1.22
CA CYS A 53 -0.36 -8.57 -0.44
C CYS A 53 0.81 -7.72 0.05
N ARG A 54 1.09 -7.78 1.35
CA ARG A 54 2.28 -7.20 1.97
C ARG A 54 3.42 -8.20 1.91
N PHE A 55 4.56 -7.77 1.43
CA PHE A 55 5.80 -8.50 1.37
C PHE A 55 6.77 -7.89 2.38
N ASN A 56 7.37 -8.71 3.24
CA ASN A 56 8.39 -8.31 4.20
C ASN A 56 9.67 -9.09 3.89
N ASP A 57 10.71 -8.45 3.42
CA ASP A 57 11.94 -9.09 2.92
C ASP A 57 12.61 -9.99 3.98
N GLY A 58 12.44 -9.67 5.27
CA GLY A 58 12.93 -10.47 6.40
C GLY A 58 12.35 -11.89 6.47
N ASP A 59 11.16 -12.13 5.89
CA ASP A 59 10.46 -13.42 5.89
C ASP A 59 10.75 -14.23 4.62
N SER A 60 11.56 -13.68 3.71
CA SER A 60 11.86 -14.29 2.39
C SER A 60 10.59 -14.58 1.56
N PRO A 61 9.68 -13.60 1.42
CA PRO A 61 8.37 -13.78 0.81
C PRO A 61 8.47 -14.01 -0.70
N ARG A 62 7.74 -15.03 -1.18
CA ARG A 62 7.69 -15.33 -2.61
C ARG A 62 6.48 -16.16 -2.95
N LEU A 63 5.86 -15.83 -4.08
CA LEU A 63 4.91 -16.67 -4.78
C LEU A 63 5.62 -17.30 -5.96
N GLN A 64 5.55 -18.62 -6.11
CA GLN A 64 6.30 -19.36 -7.13
C GLN A 64 5.44 -20.39 -7.84
N ARG A 65 5.59 -20.47 -9.17
CA ARG A 65 4.92 -21.46 -10.02
C ARG A 65 5.81 -21.85 -11.20
N ASN A 66 5.79 -23.12 -11.60
CA ASN A 66 6.45 -23.57 -12.84
C ASN A 66 5.68 -23.06 -14.05
N LEU A 67 6.39 -22.61 -15.08
CA LEU A 67 5.80 -22.30 -16.37
C LEU A 67 5.63 -23.56 -17.21
N SER A 68 4.62 -23.57 -18.07
CA SER A 68 4.48 -24.49 -19.19
C SER A 68 5.07 -23.85 -20.46
N ASP A 69 5.15 -24.60 -21.54
CA ASP A 69 5.49 -24.05 -22.85
C ASP A 69 4.42 -23.02 -23.26
N GLY A 70 4.83 -21.77 -23.41
CA GLY A 70 3.98 -20.62 -23.65
C GLY A 70 4.35 -19.87 -24.92
N ASN A 71 3.80 -18.66 -25.06
CA ASN A 71 4.16 -17.80 -26.18
C ASN A 71 5.53 -17.16 -25.93
N ASP A 72 6.40 -17.22 -26.91
CA ASP A 72 7.78 -16.75 -26.84
C ASP A 72 8.05 -15.42 -27.55
N THR A 73 7.00 -14.75 -28.04
CA THR A 73 7.11 -13.48 -28.78
C THR A 73 6.21 -12.38 -28.26
N ALA A 74 5.16 -12.72 -27.49
CA ALA A 74 4.20 -11.74 -27.00
C ALA A 74 3.79 -12.03 -25.55
N THR A 75 3.76 -10.99 -24.72
CA THR A 75 3.25 -11.05 -23.33
C THR A 75 2.85 -9.67 -22.83
N THR A 76 1.93 -9.62 -21.87
CA THR A 76 1.62 -8.41 -21.10
C THR A 76 1.71 -8.70 -19.61
N ILE A 77 2.35 -7.81 -18.88
CA ILE A 77 2.46 -7.84 -17.42
C ILE A 77 1.89 -6.54 -16.89
N SER A 78 0.99 -6.61 -15.90
CA SER A 78 0.49 -5.44 -15.18
C SER A 78 0.49 -5.71 -13.69
N MET A 79 0.81 -4.69 -12.91
CA MET A 79 0.74 -4.77 -11.45
C MET A 79 0.64 -3.38 -10.83
N TRP A 80 0.07 -3.31 -9.65
CA TRP A 80 0.23 -2.19 -8.74
C TRP A 80 1.25 -2.58 -7.68
N PHE A 81 2.16 -1.67 -7.35
CA PHE A 81 3.14 -1.88 -6.28
C PHE A 81 3.38 -0.61 -5.47
N LYS A 82 3.73 -0.78 -4.20
CA LYS A 82 4.16 0.26 -3.27
C LYS A 82 5.41 -0.25 -2.57
N ARG A 83 6.48 0.57 -2.53
CA ARG A 83 7.73 0.22 -1.85
C ARG A 83 7.66 0.60 -0.38
N SER A 84 8.32 -0.17 0.48
CA SER A 84 8.57 0.21 1.87
C SER A 84 10.01 0.62 2.11
N THR A 85 10.95 0.00 1.39
CA THR A 85 12.39 0.27 1.51
C THR A 85 12.96 0.77 0.18
N ILE A 86 13.89 1.72 0.22
CA ILE A 86 14.65 2.23 -0.94
C ILE A 86 16.12 1.83 -0.85
N THR A 87 16.86 2.08 -1.92
CA THR A 87 18.32 1.80 -2.03
C THR A 87 18.71 0.32 -1.89
N THR A 88 17.74 -0.57 -2.06
CA THR A 88 17.91 -2.04 -2.09
C THR A 88 17.33 -2.60 -3.38
N ALA A 89 17.95 -3.67 -3.88
CA ALA A 89 17.44 -4.37 -5.05
C ALA A 89 16.24 -5.26 -4.65
N GLN A 90 15.10 -5.12 -5.34
CA GLN A 90 13.84 -5.80 -5.01
C GLN A 90 13.18 -6.30 -6.29
N THR A 91 12.95 -7.61 -6.38
CA THR A 91 12.33 -8.23 -7.54
C THR A 91 10.80 -8.18 -7.40
N LEU A 92 10.14 -7.58 -8.40
CA LEU A 92 8.69 -7.56 -8.51
C LEU A 92 8.18 -8.85 -9.16
N LEU A 93 8.75 -9.22 -10.32
CA LEU A 93 8.42 -10.44 -11.04
C LEU A 93 9.65 -10.98 -11.76
N GLU A 94 9.84 -12.29 -11.75
CA GLU A 94 10.91 -12.93 -12.49
C GLU A 94 10.43 -14.29 -13.06
N CYS A 95 10.64 -14.53 -14.35
CA CYS A 95 10.61 -15.85 -14.96
C CYS A 95 12.06 -16.34 -15.03
N TYR A 96 12.41 -17.36 -14.23
CA TYR A 96 13.79 -17.76 -13.99
C TYR A 96 14.02 -19.24 -14.28
N ALA A 97 14.90 -19.55 -15.23
CA ALA A 97 15.45 -20.86 -15.44
C ALA A 97 16.81 -21.01 -14.76
N ASP A 98 17.72 -20.07 -15.03
CA ASP A 98 19.06 -19.99 -14.45
C ASP A 98 19.64 -18.56 -14.63
N SER A 99 20.88 -18.34 -14.17
CA SER A 99 21.54 -17.02 -14.25
C SER A 99 21.83 -16.52 -15.68
N SER A 100 21.69 -17.37 -16.68
CA SER A 100 21.90 -17.07 -18.09
C SER A 100 20.59 -16.94 -18.89
N ASN A 101 19.49 -17.42 -18.30
CA ASN A 101 18.17 -17.51 -18.96
C ASN A 101 17.08 -17.07 -17.99
N TYR A 102 16.62 -15.81 -18.12
CA TYR A 102 15.56 -15.24 -17.29
C TYR A 102 14.95 -13.97 -17.90
N PHE A 103 13.68 -13.72 -17.58
CA PHE A 103 13.04 -12.42 -17.70
C PHE A 103 12.81 -11.83 -16.29
N ARG A 104 13.15 -10.57 -16.07
CA ARG A 104 13.08 -9.95 -14.74
C ARG A 104 12.56 -8.52 -14.77
N VAL A 105 11.67 -8.20 -13.82
CA VAL A 105 11.22 -6.86 -13.47
C VAL A 105 11.69 -6.57 -12.05
N ARG A 106 12.59 -5.59 -11.88
CA ARG A 106 13.24 -5.33 -10.59
C ARG A 106 13.43 -3.84 -10.33
N LEU A 107 13.23 -3.42 -9.09
CA LEU A 107 13.73 -2.15 -8.57
C LEU A 107 15.19 -2.35 -8.15
N GLU A 108 16.09 -1.57 -8.71
CA GLU A 108 17.53 -1.69 -8.45
C GLU A 108 17.94 -0.89 -7.20
N ALA A 109 19.16 -1.13 -6.69
CA ALA A 109 19.68 -0.43 -5.52
C ALA A 109 19.91 1.09 -5.76
N ASP A 110 19.90 1.54 -7.00
CA ASP A 110 19.91 2.95 -7.39
C ASP A 110 18.51 3.54 -7.58
N ASP A 111 17.47 2.80 -7.14
CA ASP A 111 16.03 3.14 -7.16
C ASP A 111 15.41 3.30 -8.54
N VAL A 112 16.04 2.83 -9.59
CA VAL A 112 15.45 2.76 -10.93
C VAL A 112 14.69 1.45 -11.13
N LEU A 113 13.72 1.45 -12.03
CA LEU A 113 13.07 0.23 -12.50
C LEU A 113 13.90 -0.37 -13.65
N GLN A 114 14.25 -1.65 -13.55
CA GLN A 114 14.87 -2.42 -14.60
C GLN A 114 13.94 -3.52 -15.12
N ILE A 115 13.78 -3.58 -16.43
CA ILE A 115 13.23 -4.72 -17.15
C ILE A 115 14.37 -5.36 -17.93
N ARG A 116 14.59 -6.67 -17.73
CA ARG A 116 15.69 -7.38 -18.37
C ARG A 116 15.23 -8.75 -18.81
N ASP A 117 15.56 -9.09 -20.05
CA ASP A 117 15.44 -10.43 -20.62
C ASP A 117 16.81 -10.91 -21.04
N ARG A 118 17.18 -12.11 -20.62
CA ARG A 118 18.49 -12.69 -20.86
C ARG A 118 18.32 -14.10 -21.40
N LEU A 119 18.99 -14.36 -22.53
CA LEU A 119 19.03 -15.66 -23.18
C LEU A 119 20.48 -16.07 -23.44
N SER A 120 20.85 -17.26 -22.97
CA SER A 120 22.20 -17.82 -23.13
C SER A 120 23.32 -16.86 -22.67
N GLY A 121 23.05 -16.14 -21.59
CA GLY A 121 24.00 -15.20 -20.99
C GLY A 121 24.08 -13.82 -21.66
N SER A 122 23.31 -13.57 -22.73
CA SER A 122 23.28 -12.28 -23.43
C SER A 122 21.97 -11.55 -23.17
N ASP A 123 22.02 -10.23 -23.05
CA ASP A 123 20.81 -9.40 -22.88
C ASP A 123 20.10 -9.25 -24.23
N GLN A 124 18.87 -9.79 -24.31
CA GLN A 124 17.94 -9.55 -25.41
C GLN A 124 17.21 -8.23 -25.19
N LEU A 125 16.83 -7.96 -23.94
CA LEU A 125 16.25 -6.71 -23.48
C LEU A 125 16.97 -6.25 -22.22
N ARG A 126 17.27 -4.95 -22.13
CA ARG A 126 17.68 -4.31 -20.89
C ARG A 126 17.27 -2.85 -20.90
N LEU A 127 16.23 -2.53 -20.14
CA LEU A 127 15.72 -1.17 -19.97
C LEU A 127 15.89 -0.78 -18.50
N LYS A 128 16.65 0.28 -18.22
CA LYS A 128 16.73 0.92 -16.90
C LYS A 128 16.16 2.33 -17.02
N THR A 129 15.12 2.64 -16.25
CA THR A 129 14.49 3.97 -16.30
C THR A 129 15.47 5.07 -15.86
N SER A 130 15.30 6.28 -16.40
CA SER A 130 15.96 7.47 -15.85
C SER A 130 15.23 7.99 -14.62
N ALA A 131 13.94 7.68 -14.46
CA ALA A 131 13.13 8.03 -13.30
C ALA A 131 13.48 7.16 -12.10
N LEU A 132 13.42 7.75 -10.91
CA LEU A 132 13.65 7.09 -9.63
C LEU A 132 12.33 6.84 -8.90
N PHE A 133 12.19 5.66 -8.29
CA PHE A 133 10.99 5.24 -7.54
C PHE A 133 11.29 5.30 -6.05
N ARG A 134 11.23 6.49 -5.43
CA ARG A 134 11.63 6.76 -4.04
C ARG A 134 10.48 7.14 -3.11
N ASP A 135 9.27 7.27 -3.61
CA ASP A 135 8.11 7.54 -2.76
C ASP A 135 7.60 6.23 -2.16
N THR A 136 7.84 6.07 -0.86
CA THR A 136 7.41 4.90 -0.09
C THR A 136 5.95 4.98 0.37
N SER A 137 5.27 6.10 0.12
CA SER A 137 3.85 6.29 0.42
C SER A 137 2.95 6.15 -0.80
N ALA A 138 3.52 6.08 -2.02
CA ALA A 138 2.76 6.06 -3.26
C ALA A 138 2.63 4.65 -3.85
N TRP A 139 1.45 4.36 -4.39
CA TRP A 139 1.21 3.24 -5.27
C TRP A 139 1.56 3.60 -6.70
N TYR A 140 2.23 2.69 -7.40
CA TYR A 140 2.59 2.78 -8.82
C TYR A 140 1.89 1.67 -9.60
N ASN A 141 1.25 2.02 -10.71
CA ASN A 141 0.81 1.05 -11.71
C ASN A 141 1.91 0.87 -12.75
N LEU A 142 2.36 -0.36 -12.94
CA LEU A 142 3.30 -0.75 -13.98
C LEU A 142 2.58 -1.61 -15.01
N VAL A 143 2.72 -1.25 -16.29
CA VAL A 143 2.30 -2.11 -17.40
C VAL A 143 3.49 -2.29 -18.36
N ILE A 144 3.77 -3.54 -18.70
CA ILE A 144 4.80 -3.93 -19.68
C ILE A 144 4.10 -4.71 -20.78
N SER A 145 4.18 -4.22 -22.02
CA SER A 145 3.61 -4.87 -23.21
C SER A 145 4.73 -5.23 -24.17
N ILE A 146 4.90 -6.50 -24.45
CA ILE A 146 5.97 -7.03 -25.32
C ILE A 146 5.37 -7.69 -26.54
N ASP A 147 5.88 -7.33 -27.72
CA ASP A 147 5.63 -7.95 -29.02
C ASP A 147 6.94 -7.88 -29.83
N THR A 148 7.74 -8.93 -29.79
CA THR A 148 9.02 -8.96 -30.49
C THR A 148 8.85 -9.02 -32.03
N THR A 149 7.64 -9.33 -32.50
CA THR A 149 7.33 -9.33 -33.94
C THR A 149 7.04 -7.94 -34.51
N ASN A 150 6.89 -6.94 -33.63
CA ASN A 150 6.59 -5.57 -34.06
C ASN A 150 7.69 -5.02 -34.99
N GLY A 151 7.28 -4.43 -36.12
CA GLY A 151 8.19 -3.85 -37.11
C GLY A 151 9.04 -2.67 -36.58
N THR A 152 8.51 -1.94 -35.58
CA THR A 152 9.19 -0.81 -34.93
C THR A 152 9.93 -1.29 -33.69
N ALA A 153 11.26 -1.24 -33.67
CA ALA A 153 12.07 -1.74 -32.56
C ALA A 153 11.70 -1.12 -31.21
N ALA A 154 11.42 0.19 -31.16
CA ALA A 154 11.02 0.89 -29.96
C ALA A 154 9.64 0.48 -29.41
N ASP A 155 8.83 -0.25 -30.20
CA ASP A 155 7.50 -0.72 -29.81
C ASP A 155 7.46 -2.22 -29.49
N ARG A 156 8.60 -2.92 -29.58
CA ARG A 156 8.71 -4.32 -29.19
C ARG A 156 8.62 -4.55 -27.68
N CYS A 157 8.98 -3.55 -26.89
CA CYS A 157 8.73 -3.51 -25.46
C CYS A 157 8.28 -2.10 -25.07
N LYS A 158 7.04 -1.97 -24.61
CA LYS A 158 6.47 -0.71 -24.11
C LYS A 158 6.29 -0.81 -22.61
N VAL A 159 6.76 0.19 -21.88
CA VAL A 159 6.67 0.28 -20.42
C VAL A 159 5.85 1.51 -20.07
N PHE A 160 4.87 1.34 -19.18
CA PHE A 160 4.01 2.43 -18.73
C PHE A 160 4.02 2.49 -17.21
N ILE A 161 4.10 3.69 -16.67
CA ILE A 161 3.91 3.98 -15.25
C ILE A 161 2.74 4.94 -15.09
N ASN A 162 1.74 4.55 -14.31
CA ASN A 162 0.53 5.33 -14.07
C ASN A 162 -0.08 5.86 -15.37
N GLY A 163 -0.22 4.99 -16.36
CA GLY A 163 -0.78 5.30 -17.69
C GLY A 163 0.13 6.09 -18.62
N THR A 164 1.34 6.45 -18.18
CA THR A 164 2.28 7.22 -19.00
C THR A 164 3.40 6.33 -19.53
N ARG A 165 3.58 6.32 -20.87
CA ARG A 165 4.67 5.56 -21.49
C ARG A 165 6.03 6.13 -21.11
N ILE A 166 6.93 5.28 -20.63
CA ILE A 166 8.33 5.61 -20.37
C ILE A 166 9.10 5.53 -21.69
N THR A 167 9.78 6.61 -22.04
CA THR A 167 10.59 6.73 -23.26
C THR A 167 12.01 7.17 -22.97
N SER A 168 12.36 7.42 -21.70
CA SER A 168 13.70 7.82 -21.27
C SER A 168 14.33 6.74 -20.41
N PHE A 169 15.38 6.13 -20.91
CA PHE A 169 16.12 5.07 -20.24
C PHE A 169 17.59 5.49 -20.09
N GLY A 170 18.16 5.26 -18.92
CA GLY A 170 19.60 5.43 -18.65
C GLY A 170 20.45 4.29 -19.24
N THR A 171 19.83 3.12 -19.44
CA THR A 171 20.40 1.98 -20.19
C THR A 171 19.30 1.41 -21.05
N GLU A 172 19.62 1.20 -22.32
CA GLU A 172 18.64 0.68 -23.30
C GLU A 172 19.29 -0.35 -24.23
N THR A 173 18.75 -1.58 -24.19
CA THR A 173 18.93 -2.62 -25.19
C THR A 173 17.53 -3.10 -25.52
N THR A 174 17.14 -3.07 -26.78
CA THR A 174 15.81 -3.46 -27.26
C THR A 174 15.87 -4.82 -27.95
N TYR A 175 14.76 -5.56 -27.93
CA TYR A 175 14.64 -6.82 -28.66
C TYR A 175 14.94 -6.67 -30.16
N GLY A 176 15.60 -7.67 -30.73
CA GLY A 176 15.60 -7.93 -32.15
C GLY A 176 14.20 -8.32 -32.67
N SER A 177 14.04 -8.37 -34.00
CA SER A 177 12.77 -8.81 -34.60
C SER A 177 12.57 -10.30 -34.37
N SER A 178 11.46 -10.67 -33.73
CA SER A 178 11.10 -12.06 -33.38
C SER A 178 12.08 -12.74 -32.41
N ASP A 179 12.75 -11.97 -31.56
CA ASP A 179 13.51 -12.53 -30.45
C ASP A 179 12.60 -13.32 -29.51
N VAL A 180 13.13 -14.43 -28.98
CA VAL A 180 12.44 -15.30 -28.03
C VAL A 180 12.52 -14.68 -26.64
N ILE A 181 11.35 -14.48 -26.01
CA ILE A 181 11.24 -13.97 -24.64
C ILE A 181 11.21 -15.12 -23.61
N GLN A 182 11.84 -14.91 -22.45
CA GLN A 182 11.93 -15.94 -21.42
C GLN A 182 10.63 -16.11 -20.59
N THR A 183 9.62 -15.30 -20.83
CA THR A 183 8.30 -15.42 -20.18
C THR A 183 7.50 -16.65 -20.63
N GLY A 184 7.79 -17.21 -21.83
CA GLY A 184 7.20 -18.45 -22.36
C GLY A 184 8.01 -19.71 -22.11
N ASN A 185 9.17 -19.63 -21.44
CA ASN A 185 10.10 -20.74 -21.29
C ASN A 185 9.63 -21.79 -20.28
N ALA A 186 9.28 -22.99 -20.74
CA ALA A 186 8.82 -24.11 -19.91
C ALA A 186 9.84 -24.61 -18.87
N SER A 187 11.12 -24.26 -19.01
CA SER A 187 12.14 -24.59 -18.01
C SER A 187 12.20 -23.57 -16.88
N SER A 188 11.42 -22.51 -16.94
CA SER A 188 11.41 -21.43 -15.96
C SER A 188 10.35 -21.61 -14.88
N THR A 189 10.62 -20.99 -13.73
CA THR A 189 9.61 -20.70 -12.72
C THR A 189 9.26 -19.22 -12.76
N VAL A 190 7.98 -18.87 -12.69
CA VAL A 190 7.57 -17.50 -12.44
C VAL A 190 7.56 -17.27 -10.90
N ASN A 191 8.19 -16.16 -10.51
CA ASN A 191 8.34 -15.74 -9.12
C ASN A 191 7.78 -14.31 -8.98
N VAL A 192 6.95 -14.07 -7.97
CA VAL A 192 6.41 -12.75 -7.63
C VAL A 192 6.85 -12.38 -6.22
N GLY A 193 7.39 -11.18 -6.05
CA GLY A 193 7.88 -10.66 -4.77
C GLY A 193 9.27 -11.16 -4.35
N GLY A 194 9.98 -11.91 -5.20
CA GLY A 194 11.33 -12.37 -4.95
C GLY A 194 11.98 -12.96 -6.19
N SER A 195 13.29 -13.14 -6.21
CA SER A 195 13.99 -13.73 -7.34
C SER A 195 13.93 -15.27 -7.31
N GLY A 196 14.10 -15.90 -8.47
CA GLY A 196 14.20 -17.36 -8.60
C GLY A 196 15.46 -17.93 -7.91
N SER A 197 16.50 -17.13 -7.72
CA SER A 197 17.69 -17.49 -6.95
C SER A 197 17.46 -17.46 -5.42
N GLY A 198 16.33 -16.94 -4.94
CA GLY A 198 16.03 -16.87 -3.51
C GLY A 198 16.71 -15.70 -2.81
N ASP A 199 16.77 -14.55 -3.48
CA ASP A 199 17.29 -13.27 -2.98
C ASP A 199 16.46 -12.09 -3.50
N ASN A 200 16.86 -10.86 -3.19
CA ASN A 200 16.21 -9.62 -3.65
C ASN A 200 14.69 -9.64 -3.46
N TYR A 201 14.27 -10.06 -2.28
CA TYR A 201 12.86 -10.07 -1.89
C TYR A 201 12.29 -8.66 -1.86
N LEU A 202 11.02 -8.54 -2.21
CA LEU A 202 10.29 -7.29 -2.10
C LEU A 202 10.05 -6.96 -0.63
N ASP A 203 10.24 -5.70 -0.28
CA ASP A 203 9.74 -5.08 0.94
C ASP A 203 8.76 -3.99 0.53
N GLY A 204 7.45 -4.29 0.67
CA GLY A 204 6.39 -3.44 0.17
C GLY A 204 5.08 -4.18 -0.08
N TYR A 205 4.29 -3.68 -1.01
CA TYR A 205 2.96 -4.20 -1.30
C TYR A 205 2.76 -4.40 -2.79
N MET A 206 1.96 -5.39 -3.15
CA MET A 206 1.49 -5.59 -4.53
C MET A 206 -0.02 -5.83 -4.55
N ALA A 207 -0.67 -5.32 -5.59
CA ALA A 207 -2.08 -5.56 -5.88
C ALA A 207 -2.29 -5.79 -7.38
N GLU A 208 -3.32 -6.53 -7.75
CA GLU A 208 -3.73 -6.72 -9.15
C GLU A 208 -2.56 -7.16 -10.05
N VAL A 209 -1.88 -8.25 -9.68
CA VAL A 209 -0.76 -8.76 -10.47
C VAL A 209 -1.30 -9.64 -11.60
N VAL A 210 -1.13 -9.17 -12.82
CA VAL A 210 -1.64 -9.80 -14.05
C VAL A 210 -0.49 -10.18 -14.95
N PHE A 211 -0.57 -11.38 -15.50
CA PHE A 211 0.32 -11.87 -16.52
C PHE A 211 -0.52 -12.47 -17.65
N VAL A 212 -0.35 -11.98 -18.86
CA VAL A 212 -1.09 -12.46 -20.04
C VAL A 212 -0.10 -13.02 -21.05
N ASP A 213 -0.08 -14.33 -21.16
CA ASP A 213 0.75 -15.07 -22.10
C ASP A 213 0.14 -14.98 -23.52
N GLY A 214 0.94 -14.67 -24.51
CA GLY A 214 0.59 -14.66 -25.92
C GLY A 214 -0.25 -13.49 -26.41
N GLN A 215 -0.50 -12.48 -25.58
CA GLN A 215 -1.26 -11.29 -25.98
C GLN A 215 -0.59 -10.00 -25.54
N THR A 216 -0.76 -8.96 -26.36
CA THR A 216 -0.35 -7.59 -26.04
C THR A 216 -1.56 -6.73 -25.70
N SER A 217 -1.48 -6.05 -24.59
CA SER A 217 -2.45 -5.03 -24.14
C SER A 217 -1.73 -3.75 -23.81
N ASP A 218 -2.41 -2.64 -23.94
CA ASP A 218 -1.90 -1.34 -23.49
C ASP A 218 -2.31 -1.03 -22.04
N GLU A 219 -1.81 0.06 -21.52
CA GLU A 219 -2.08 0.53 -20.15
C GLU A 219 -3.57 0.76 -19.89
N THR A 220 -4.32 1.13 -20.94
CA THR A 220 -5.77 1.43 -20.81
C THR A 220 -6.62 0.19 -20.53
N SER A 221 -6.04 -0.99 -20.67
CA SER A 221 -6.67 -2.26 -20.27
C SER A 221 -6.68 -2.46 -18.75
N PHE A 222 -5.78 -1.80 -18.01
CA PHE A 222 -5.55 -2.01 -16.58
C PHE A 222 -5.86 -0.78 -15.73
N GLY A 223 -5.95 0.39 -16.34
CA GLY A 223 -6.26 1.63 -15.65
C GLY A 223 -6.86 2.70 -16.55
N GLU A 224 -7.28 3.79 -15.93
CA GLU A 224 -7.77 4.98 -16.61
C GLU A 224 -7.51 6.24 -15.78
N THR A 225 -7.40 7.37 -16.43
CA THR A 225 -7.33 8.65 -15.75
C THR A 225 -8.73 9.06 -15.27
N ASN A 226 -8.91 9.22 -13.97
CA ASN A 226 -10.12 9.79 -13.40
C ASN A 226 -10.24 11.26 -13.90
N THR A 227 -11.27 11.55 -14.65
CA THR A 227 -11.44 12.87 -15.28
C THR A 227 -11.70 14.00 -14.29
N ALA A 228 -12.17 13.70 -13.07
CA ALA A 228 -12.43 14.68 -12.03
C ALA A 228 -11.17 15.06 -11.25
N THR A 229 -10.26 14.10 -11.04
CA THR A 229 -9.06 14.29 -10.21
C THR A 229 -7.76 14.34 -10.99
N GLY A 230 -7.75 13.86 -12.23
CA GLY A 230 -6.54 13.70 -13.04
C GLY A 230 -5.67 12.50 -12.59
N ILE A 231 -6.09 11.73 -11.61
CA ILE A 231 -5.32 10.61 -11.05
C ILE A 231 -5.56 9.35 -11.88
N TRP A 232 -4.50 8.57 -12.12
CA TRP A 232 -4.59 7.26 -12.71
C TRP A 232 -5.19 6.26 -11.70
N THR A 233 -6.28 5.60 -12.09
CA THR A 233 -7.05 4.69 -11.23
C THR A 233 -7.17 3.32 -11.89
N PRO A 234 -7.32 2.23 -11.12
CA PRO A 234 -7.43 0.89 -11.66
C PRO A 234 -8.76 0.70 -12.40
N LYS A 235 -8.71 -0.19 -13.39
CA LYS A 235 -9.88 -0.75 -14.07
C LYS A 235 -10.08 -2.20 -13.67
N LYS A 236 -11.33 -2.66 -13.81
CA LYS A 236 -11.64 -4.09 -13.66
C LYS A 236 -10.89 -4.90 -14.69
N ILE A 237 -10.17 -5.90 -14.22
CA ILE A 237 -9.43 -6.83 -15.06
C ILE A 237 -10.39 -7.63 -15.94
N GLY A 238 -10.05 -7.74 -17.22
CA GLY A 238 -10.85 -8.42 -18.23
C GLY A 238 -10.81 -9.95 -18.12
N SER A 239 -11.47 -10.61 -19.08
CA SER A 239 -11.51 -12.07 -19.15
C SER A 239 -10.22 -12.62 -19.78
N PHE A 240 -9.76 -13.76 -19.27
CA PHE A 240 -8.61 -14.51 -19.77
C PHE A 240 -8.96 -15.60 -20.80
N THR A 241 -10.18 -15.61 -21.35
CA THR A 241 -10.68 -16.67 -22.24
C THR A 241 -9.84 -16.92 -23.51
N SER A 242 -9.04 -15.95 -23.91
CA SER A 242 -8.14 -16.07 -25.08
C SER A 242 -6.66 -15.99 -24.69
N ALA A 243 -6.34 -16.00 -23.40
CA ALA A 243 -4.97 -15.92 -22.91
C ALA A 243 -4.27 -17.29 -23.02
N GLY A 244 -2.94 -17.27 -23.15
CA GLY A 244 -2.12 -18.48 -23.17
C GLY A 244 -2.06 -19.20 -21.82
N THR A 245 -1.50 -20.40 -21.82
CA THR A 245 -1.53 -21.34 -20.70
C THR A 245 -0.85 -20.84 -19.43
N ASN A 246 0.10 -19.90 -19.55
CA ASN A 246 0.83 -19.36 -18.39
C ASN A 246 0.19 -18.13 -17.75
N SER A 247 -0.94 -17.66 -18.31
CA SER A 247 -1.62 -16.45 -17.82
C SER A 247 -2.18 -16.65 -16.41
N PHE A 248 -2.13 -15.59 -15.59
CA PHE A 248 -2.67 -15.60 -14.25
C PHE A 248 -3.09 -14.19 -13.79
N TYR A 249 -3.89 -14.15 -12.72
CA TYR A 249 -4.30 -12.93 -12.06
C TYR A 249 -4.33 -13.14 -10.54
N LEU A 250 -3.48 -12.45 -9.81
CA LEU A 250 -3.44 -12.46 -8.35
C LEU A 250 -4.17 -11.22 -7.83
N ASP A 251 -5.36 -11.41 -7.30
CA ASP A 251 -6.19 -10.36 -6.70
C ASP A 251 -6.06 -10.30 -5.17
N PHE A 252 -5.35 -11.27 -4.58
CA PHE A 252 -5.06 -11.40 -3.14
C PHE A 252 -6.30 -11.43 -2.24
N LYS A 253 -7.47 -11.82 -2.75
CA LYS A 253 -8.72 -11.87 -1.98
C LYS A 253 -8.83 -13.06 -1.05
N ASP A 254 -8.19 -14.16 -1.39
CA ASP A 254 -8.17 -15.36 -0.55
C ASP A 254 -7.02 -15.29 0.46
N SER A 255 -7.31 -14.88 1.69
CA SER A 255 -6.29 -14.82 2.76
C SER A 255 -5.75 -16.19 3.16
N SER A 256 -6.46 -17.29 2.86
CA SER A 256 -6.00 -18.64 3.12
C SER A 256 -5.00 -19.13 2.06
N ASN A 257 -5.00 -18.51 0.88
CA ASN A 257 -4.07 -18.79 -0.21
C ASN A 257 -3.78 -17.51 -1.02
N LEU A 258 -2.80 -16.72 -0.58
CA LEU A 258 -2.39 -15.50 -1.29
C LEU A 258 -1.84 -15.76 -2.71
N GLY A 259 -1.56 -17.03 -3.04
CA GLY A 259 -1.15 -17.46 -4.37
C GLY A 259 -2.29 -17.92 -5.27
N ASN A 260 -3.56 -17.72 -4.88
CA ASN A 260 -4.73 -18.12 -5.67
C ASN A 260 -4.81 -17.35 -6.98
N ASP A 261 -4.99 -18.07 -8.09
CA ASP A 261 -5.19 -17.49 -9.43
C ASP A 261 -6.68 -17.18 -9.69
N ALA A 262 -7.02 -15.92 -9.66
CA ALA A 262 -8.38 -15.42 -9.91
C ALA A 262 -8.75 -15.33 -11.41
N SER A 263 -7.84 -15.69 -12.33
CA SER A 263 -8.10 -15.65 -13.77
C SER A 263 -9.11 -16.71 -14.25
N GLY A 264 -9.29 -17.78 -13.46
CA GLY A 264 -10.08 -18.95 -13.81
C GLY A 264 -9.29 -20.02 -14.60
N LEU A 265 -7.98 -19.84 -14.78
CA LEU A 265 -7.11 -20.82 -15.45
C LEU A 265 -6.49 -21.84 -14.48
N ASN A 266 -6.69 -21.64 -13.16
CA ASN A 266 -6.16 -22.48 -12.08
C ASN A 266 -4.62 -22.56 -12.08
N ASN A 267 -3.98 -21.43 -12.34
CA ASN A 267 -2.54 -21.26 -12.32
C ASN A 267 -2.05 -20.79 -10.94
N ASP A 268 -2.47 -21.49 -9.88
CA ASP A 268 -2.14 -21.18 -8.49
C ASP A 268 -0.65 -21.24 -8.20
N PHE A 269 -0.20 -20.43 -7.27
CA PHE A 269 1.18 -20.30 -6.83
C PHE A 269 1.42 -21.02 -5.50
N THR A 270 2.58 -21.60 -5.36
CA THR A 270 3.12 -22.00 -4.05
C THR A 270 3.54 -20.75 -3.28
N VAL A 271 3.04 -20.63 -2.07
CA VAL A 271 3.30 -19.48 -1.18
C VAL A 271 4.47 -19.83 -0.25
N SER A 272 5.43 -18.91 -0.12
CA SER A 272 6.55 -19.00 0.83
C SER A 272 6.72 -17.67 1.55
N GLY A 273 6.96 -17.71 2.86
CA GLY A 273 7.22 -16.52 3.69
C GLY A 273 6.04 -15.54 3.78
N LEU A 274 4.82 -15.95 3.41
CA LEU A 274 3.59 -15.16 3.50
C LEU A 274 2.54 -15.95 4.27
N THR A 275 1.72 -15.24 5.03
CA THR A 275 0.62 -15.77 5.84
C THR A 275 -0.66 -14.98 5.60
N SER A 276 -1.77 -15.36 6.22
CA SER A 276 -3.03 -14.61 6.11
C SER A 276 -2.95 -13.17 6.65
N ILE A 277 -1.98 -12.85 7.50
CA ILE A 277 -1.75 -11.50 8.03
C ILE A 277 -1.16 -10.57 6.95
N ASP A 278 -0.56 -11.14 5.91
CA ASP A 278 0.03 -10.39 4.81
C ASP A 278 -1.00 -9.97 3.76
N GLN A 279 -2.24 -10.46 3.86
CA GLN A 279 -3.35 -9.82 3.19
C GLN A 279 -3.59 -8.44 3.81
N SER A 280 -3.53 -7.40 2.99
CA SER A 280 -3.62 -6.02 3.43
C SER A 280 -4.82 -5.31 2.77
N THR A 281 -5.46 -4.41 3.49
CA THR A 281 -6.47 -3.49 2.95
C THR A 281 -5.86 -2.20 2.40
N ASP A 282 -4.54 -1.99 2.55
CA ASP A 282 -3.81 -0.88 1.92
C ASP A 282 -3.69 -1.16 0.42
N THR A 283 -4.39 -0.37 -0.39
CA THR A 283 -4.48 -0.58 -1.84
C THR A 283 -4.29 0.73 -2.61
N CYS A 284 -4.17 0.65 -3.93
CA CYS A 284 -4.04 1.83 -4.78
C CYS A 284 -5.31 2.72 -4.82
N VAL A 285 -6.46 2.23 -4.34
CA VAL A 285 -7.71 3.00 -4.23
C VAL A 285 -7.97 3.46 -2.80
N GLU A 286 -7.35 2.83 -1.82
CA GLU A 286 -7.46 3.16 -0.41
C GLU A 286 -6.08 3.03 0.26
N ASN A 287 -5.26 4.08 0.08
CA ASN A 287 -3.90 4.10 0.58
C ASN A 287 -3.87 4.58 2.03
N PHE A 288 -3.52 3.68 2.94
CA PHE A 288 -3.39 3.98 4.38
C PHE A 288 -2.03 4.62 4.70
N ALA A 289 -1.99 5.34 5.81
CA ALA A 289 -0.72 5.79 6.37
C ALA A 289 0.16 4.59 6.75
N THR A 290 1.46 4.80 6.67
CA THR A 290 2.50 3.92 7.22
C THR A 290 3.50 4.77 7.99
N LEU A 291 4.49 4.19 8.63
CA LEU A 291 5.65 4.94 9.13
C LEU A 291 6.49 5.43 7.95
N ASN A 292 7.13 6.59 8.13
CA ASN A 292 7.90 7.24 7.07
C ASN A 292 9.40 6.91 7.18
N PRO A 293 9.93 5.98 6.36
CA PRO A 293 11.34 5.62 6.41
C PRO A 293 12.27 6.72 5.87
N LEU A 294 11.71 7.77 5.23
CA LEU A 294 12.47 8.91 4.71
C LEU A 294 12.62 10.02 5.75
N ASN A 295 11.84 9.97 6.83
CA ASN A 295 11.93 10.92 7.94
C ASN A 295 12.57 10.25 9.16
N VAL A 296 13.83 9.84 9.00
CA VAL A 296 14.60 9.18 10.05
C VAL A 296 15.95 9.88 10.26
N PRO A 297 16.57 9.73 11.43
CA PRO A 297 17.91 10.24 11.67
C PRO A 297 18.94 9.64 10.69
N THR A 298 19.96 10.41 10.31
CA THR A 298 21.02 9.96 9.40
C THR A 298 22.00 8.98 10.05
N SER A 299 22.02 8.94 11.38
CA SER A 299 22.76 7.94 12.17
C SER A 299 21.80 7.22 13.10
N SER A 300 21.95 5.90 13.26
CA SER A 300 21.12 5.10 14.16
C SER A 300 19.61 5.24 13.85
N ALA A 301 19.21 5.01 12.59
CA ALA A 301 17.81 5.01 12.20
C ALA A 301 17.04 3.86 12.89
N PRO A 302 15.74 4.05 13.20
CA PRO A 302 14.89 2.97 13.67
C PRO A 302 14.81 1.86 12.60
N VAL A 303 14.68 0.61 13.04
CA VAL A 303 14.46 -0.51 12.12
C VAL A 303 12.96 -0.58 11.83
N MET A 304 12.58 -0.41 10.59
CA MET A 304 11.21 -0.55 10.11
C MET A 304 11.04 -1.84 9.31
N SER A 305 9.89 -2.49 9.44
CA SER A 305 9.53 -3.74 8.77
C SER A 305 8.01 -3.83 8.59
N GLU A 306 7.51 -4.96 8.12
CA GLU A 306 6.08 -5.19 7.93
C GLU A 306 5.43 -4.10 7.05
N GLY A 307 6.06 -3.78 5.92
CA GLY A 307 5.55 -2.71 5.06
C GLY A 307 5.57 -1.32 5.71
N ASN A 308 6.53 -1.05 6.58
CA ASN A 308 6.61 0.15 7.42
C ASN A 308 5.46 0.29 8.45
N LEU A 309 4.93 -0.83 8.93
CA LEU A 309 3.93 -0.85 10.00
C LEU A 309 4.51 -1.32 11.34
N GLN A 310 5.73 -1.86 11.35
CA GLN A 310 6.46 -2.20 12.57
C GLN A 310 7.72 -1.35 12.67
N THR A 311 8.08 -0.95 13.90
CA THR A 311 9.33 -0.24 14.17
C THR A 311 9.93 -0.66 15.50
N ILE A 312 11.28 -0.71 15.53
CA ILE A 312 12.06 -0.78 16.75
C ILE A 312 12.72 0.59 16.94
N THR A 313 12.49 1.23 18.09
CA THR A 313 13.05 2.56 18.38
C THR A 313 14.58 2.51 18.34
N MET A 314 15.19 3.62 18.00
CA MET A 314 16.64 3.73 18.02
C MET A 314 17.15 3.95 19.46
N ASN A 315 18.26 3.28 19.79
CA ASN A 315 19.01 3.51 21.02
C ASN A 315 20.29 4.32 20.72
N ALA A 316 20.14 5.61 20.48
CA ALA A 316 21.28 6.49 20.34
C ALA A 316 21.04 7.72 21.22
N ASP A 317 21.83 7.85 22.29
CA ASP A 317 21.82 9.08 23.08
C ASP A 317 22.31 10.27 22.24
N PRO A 318 21.54 11.34 22.12
CA PRO A 318 20.30 11.66 22.81
C PRO A 318 19.04 11.50 21.93
N GLY A 319 18.78 10.40 21.29
CA GLY A 319 17.64 10.25 20.38
C GLY A 319 16.73 9.08 20.73
N TYR A 320 15.49 9.35 21.01
CA TYR A 320 14.43 8.41 21.35
C TYR A 320 13.39 8.41 20.22
N PHE A 321 13.73 7.92 19.03
CA PHE A 321 12.89 8.04 17.85
C PHE A 321 12.50 6.67 17.29
N GLY A 322 11.20 6.41 17.17
CA GLY A 322 10.65 5.20 16.58
C GLY A 322 10.08 5.43 15.17
N GLY A 323 9.59 6.63 14.88
CA GLY A 323 9.03 6.95 13.58
C GLY A 323 7.89 7.96 13.65
N THR A 324 7.56 8.51 12.48
CA THR A 324 6.35 9.32 12.27
C THR A 324 5.55 8.75 11.11
N SER A 325 4.23 9.01 11.09
CA SER A 325 3.38 8.58 9.98
C SER A 325 3.74 9.30 8.67
N THR A 326 3.45 8.66 7.52
CA THR A 326 3.58 9.25 6.18
C THR A 326 2.53 10.34 5.93
N ILE A 327 1.36 10.23 6.56
CA ILE A 327 0.26 11.18 6.43
C ILE A 327 0.21 12.07 7.67
N GLY A 328 0.16 13.38 7.45
CA GLY A 328 -0.11 14.41 8.45
C GLY A 328 -1.44 15.09 8.19
N VAL A 329 -2.15 15.50 9.25
CA VAL A 329 -3.51 16.06 9.18
C VAL A 329 -3.60 17.38 9.94
N THR A 330 -4.41 18.31 9.41
CA THR A 330 -4.57 19.67 9.97
C THR A 330 -5.96 19.93 10.54
N GLN A 331 -6.95 19.11 10.17
CA GLN A 331 -8.36 19.21 10.57
C GLN A 331 -8.99 17.82 10.59
N GLY A 332 -10.24 17.71 11.01
CA GLY A 332 -10.98 16.45 11.10
C GLY A 332 -10.65 15.65 12.35
N LYS A 333 -11.22 14.44 12.40
CA LYS A 333 -11.09 13.53 13.55
C LYS A 333 -10.55 12.18 13.09
N TRP A 334 -9.45 11.76 13.68
CA TRP A 334 -8.67 10.62 13.19
C TRP A 334 -8.40 9.61 14.31
N TYR A 335 -8.42 8.33 13.95
CA TYR A 335 -8.17 7.22 14.86
C TYR A 335 -7.08 6.29 14.33
N THR A 336 -6.26 5.80 15.24
CA THR A 336 -5.19 4.83 14.94
C THR A 336 -4.95 3.98 16.18
N GLU A 337 -4.43 2.75 16.00
CA GLU A 337 -4.05 1.86 17.08
C GLU A 337 -2.56 1.53 17.00
N ILE A 338 -1.89 1.52 18.14
CA ILE A 338 -0.50 1.13 18.27
C ILE A 338 -0.42 -0.05 19.24
N LYS A 339 -0.05 -1.22 18.73
CA LYS A 339 0.26 -2.37 19.57
C LYS A 339 1.71 -2.26 20.04
N VAL A 340 1.90 -2.32 21.33
CA VAL A 340 3.22 -2.37 21.97
C VAL A 340 3.64 -3.83 22.01
N THR A 341 4.60 -4.25 21.20
CA THR A 341 5.05 -5.65 21.18
C THR A 341 6.14 -5.92 22.20
N ASP A 342 6.95 -4.90 22.48
CA ASP A 342 7.97 -4.89 23.53
C ASP A 342 8.15 -3.44 24.01
N ASP A 343 7.74 -3.13 25.24
CA ASP A 343 7.88 -1.78 25.81
C ASP A 343 9.24 -1.55 26.43
N ASN A 344 9.94 -2.63 26.79
CA ASN A 344 11.25 -2.66 27.44
C ASN A 344 11.38 -1.65 28.61
N GLY A 345 10.24 -1.29 29.23
CA GLY A 345 10.12 -0.35 30.31
C GLY A 345 10.24 1.13 29.93
N VAL A 346 10.21 1.47 28.63
CA VAL A 346 10.42 2.84 28.13
C VAL A 346 9.43 3.29 27.05
N GLY A 347 8.48 2.45 26.65
CA GLY A 347 7.59 2.70 25.53
C GLY A 347 6.77 3.98 25.65
N ALA A 348 6.62 4.71 24.54
CA ALA A 348 5.85 5.94 24.45
C ALA A 348 5.28 6.17 23.04
N VAL A 349 4.02 6.58 22.97
CA VAL A 349 3.29 6.82 21.73
C VAL A 349 2.61 8.19 21.77
N GLY A 350 2.40 8.83 20.63
CA GLY A 350 1.77 10.14 20.60
C GLY A 350 1.61 10.74 19.24
N ILE A 351 1.60 12.07 19.20
CA ILE A 351 1.55 12.88 17.98
C ILE A 351 2.60 13.99 18.02
N THR A 352 3.05 14.43 16.87
CA THR A 352 3.96 15.57 16.73
C THR A 352 3.55 16.48 15.58
N PHE A 353 3.78 17.79 15.73
CA PHE A 353 3.63 18.75 14.62
C PHE A 353 4.98 19.20 14.03
N ASN A 354 6.08 18.57 14.43
CA ASN A 354 7.41 18.84 13.88
C ASN A 354 8.16 17.53 13.59
N PRO A 355 7.69 16.73 12.60
CA PRO A 355 8.25 15.41 12.33
C PRO A 355 9.75 15.47 12.00
N GLY A 356 10.20 16.46 11.24
CA GLY A 356 11.62 16.64 10.93
C GLY A 356 12.46 17.07 12.13
N GLY A 357 11.86 17.76 13.10
CA GLY A 357 12.53 18.16 14.35
C GLY A 357 12.78 17.00 15.29
N VAL A 358 11.78 16.13 15.48
CA VAL A 358 11.91 14.96 16.35
C VAL A 358 12.82 13.89 15.76
N ALA A 359 12.94 13.81 14.44
CA ALA A 359 13.80 12.86 13.72
C ALA A 359 15.27 13.30 13.63
N ARG A 360 15.66 14.46 14.14
CA ARG A 360 17.04 14.95 14.05
C ARG A 360 17.97 14.19 14.99
N ASN A 361 19.19 13.91 14.49
CA ASN A 361 20.26 13.37 15.34
C ASN A 361 20.53 14.28 16.53
N GLY A 362 20.64 13.70 17.70
CA GLY A 362 20.93 14.43 18.92
C GLY A 362 19.74 15.21 19.50
N THR A 363 18.51 14.96 19.04
CA THR A 363 17.32 15.59 19.62
C THR A 363 17.00 14.96 20.97
N SER A 364 17.22 15.68 22.05
CA SER A 364 16.90 15.20 23.39
C SER A 364 15.38 15.07 23.60
N PHE A 365 14.95 14.21 24.53
CA PHE A 365 13.54 14.06 24.89
C PHE A 365 12.89 15.40 25.27
N SER A 366 13.61 16.26 25.99
CA SER A 366 13.13 17.61 26.34
C SER A 366 12.86 18.50 25.10
N ALA A 367 13.59 18.30 24.01
CA ALA A 367 13.33 19.03 22.77
C ALA A 367 12.18 18.42 21.97
N GLN A 368 12.03 17.11 22.01
CA GLN A 368 10.93 16.40 21.33
C GLN A 368 9.56 16.80 21.89
N ILE A 369 9.41 16.87 23.20
CA ILE A 369 8.14 17.25 23.86
C ILE A 369 7.70 18.69 23.57
N ASN A 370 8.57 19.55 23.07
CA ASN A 370 8.20 20.93 22.69
C ASN A 370 7.26 20.98 21.46
N SER A 371 7.23 19.93 20.66
CA SER A 371 6.37 19.82 19.48
C SER A 371 5.54 18.54 19.47
N SER A 372 5.44 17.85 20.59
CA SER A 372 4.77 16.55 20.68
C SER A 372 3.87 16.47 21.91
N PHE A 373 2.88 15.57 21.81
CA PHE A 373 1.99 15.18 22.90
C PHE A 373 2.06 13.65 23.00
N ILE A 374 2.57 13.14 24.11
CA ILE A 374 3.03 11.76 24.26
C ILE A 374 2.34 11.12 25.46
N TYR A 375 1.93 9.86 25.35
CA TYR A 375 1.50 8.99 26.42
C TYR A 375 2.50 7.84 26.56
N ALA A 376 3.09 7.73 27.75
CA ALA A 376 4.13 6.76 28.04
C ALA A 376 3.61 5.56 28.85
N ASN A 377 4.35 4.45 28.82
CA ASN A 377 4.06 3.22 29.55
C ASN A 377 3.90 3.43 31.08
N THR A 378 4.48 4.49 31.61
CA THR A 378 4.36 4.88 33.02
C THR A 378 3.00 5.47 33.40
N GLY A 379 2.06 5.60 32.48
CA GLY A 379 0.77 6.25 32.68
C GLY A 379 0.80 7.78 32.67
N LYS A 380 1.95 8.37 32.27
CA LYS A 380 2.12 9.82 32.21
C LYS A 380 1.94 10.36 30.79
N GLN A 381 1.50 11.61 30.68
CA GLN A 381 1.57 12.41 29.47
C GLN A 381 2.77 13.38 29.51
N TYR A 382 3.33 13.64 28.33
CA TYR A 382 4.44 14.58 28.15
C TYR A 382 4.12 15.56 27.02
N SER A 383 4.40 16.82 27.27
CA SER A 383 4.28 17.94 26.31
C SER A 383 5.08 19.13 26.84
N THR A 384 5.14 20.23 26.10
CA THR A 384 5.71 21.48 26.60
C THR A 384 5.12 21.90 27.98
N ALA A 385 3.81 21.69 28.13
CA ALA A 385 3.11 22.11 29.37
C ALA A 385 3.48 21.27 30.60
N THR A 386 3.81 19.98 30.40
CA THR A 386 4.13 19.06 31.49
C THR A 386 5.63 18.88 31.71
N GLY A 387 6.44 19.30 30.74
CA GLY A 387 7.89 19.15 30.78
C GLY A 387 8.34 17.68 30.85
N THR A 388 9.62 17.45 31.11
CA THR A 388 10.23 16.10 31.18
C THR A 388 9.81 15.30 32.42
N GLY A 389 9.16 15.94 33.41
CA GLY A 389 8.57 15.25 34.56
C GLY A 389 7.27 14.54 34.24
N GLY A 390 6.59 14.96 33.17
CA GLY A 390 5.28 14.50 32.79
C GLY A 390 4.19 14.79 33.81
N ALA A 391 2.94 14.53 33.47
CA ALA A 391 1.78 14.59 34.36
C ALA A 391 1.02 13.26 34.31
N SER A 392 0.40 12.84 35.39
CA SER A 392 -0.47 11.65 35.39
C SER A 392 -1.60 11.83 34.42
N TYR A 393 -1.87 10.78 33.60
CA TYR A 393 -2.93 10.79 32.62
C TYR A 393 -3.78 9.53 32.63
N GLY A 394 -3.18 8.37 32.68
CA GLY A 394 -3.90 7.10 32.59
C GLY A 394 -3.20 5.96 33.29
N ASN A 395 -3.61 4.76 32.95
CA ASN A 395 -3.01 3.52 33.46
C ASN A 395 -1.63 3.28 32.82
N THR A 396 -0.76 2.60 33.52
CA THR A 396 0.45 2.03 32.90
C THR A 396 0.09 1.00 31.83
N TYR A 397 0.94 0.86 30.81
CA TYR A 397 0.80 -0.18 29.80
C TYR A 397 2.12 -0.93 29.60
N THR A 398 2.06 -2.10 29.00
CA THR A 398 3.18 -3.02 28.81
C THR A 398 2.99 -3.81 27.51
N ASP A 399 3.83 -4.81 27.28
CA ASP A 399 3.80 -5.68 26.13
C ASP A 399 2.41 -6.25 25.82
N ASN A 400 2.08 -6.26 24.54
CA ASN A 400 0.81 -6.67 23.96
C ASN A 400 -0.40 -5.77 24.27
N ASP A 401 -0.24 -4.68 25.01
CA ASP A 401 -1.28 -3.67 25.13
C ASP A 401 -1.43 -2.91 23.79
N ILE A 402 -2.66 -2.55 23.45
CA ILE A 402 -2.99 -1.73 22.28
C ILE A 402 -3.42 -0.36 22.75
N ILE A 403 -2.71 0.65 22.29
CA ILE A 403 -2.99 2.06 22.60
C ILE A 403 -3.70 2.70 21.42
N GLY A 404 -4.96 3.08 21.61
CA GLY A 404 -5.70 3.87 20.62
C GLY A 404 -5.36 5.36 20.77
N ILE A 405 -5.18 6.04 19.64
CA ILE A 405 -4.94 7.49 19.53
C ILE A 405 -6.11 8.09 18.77
N ALA A 406 -6.89 8.94 19.43
CA ALA A 406 -8.00 9.65 18.82
C ALA A 406 -7.72 11.16 18.82
N MET A 407 -7.52 11.74 17.63
CA MET A 407 -7.23 13.16 17.40
C MET A 407 -8.49 13.88 16.95
N ASP A 408 -8.99 14.84 17.72
CA ASP A 408 -10.04 15.79 17.33
C ASP A 408 -9.38 17.13 17.02
N LEU A 409 -8.96 17.33 15.80
CA LEU A 409 -8.27 18.57 15.38
C LEU A 409 -9.25 19.74 15.25
N ASP A 410 -10.52 19.47 15.02
CA ASP A 410 -11.58 20.51 14.94
C ASP A 410 -11.77 21.21 16.30
N ASN A 411 -11.56 20.48 17.39
CA ASN A 411 -11.67 21.01 18.74
C ASN A 411 -10.31 21.09 19.48
N SER A 412 -9.20 20.77 18.82
CA SER A 412 -7.84 20.74 19.39
C SER A 412 -7.75 19.84 20.63
N LYS A 413 -8.24 18.60 20.50
CA LYS A 413 -8.28 17.60 21.57
C LYS A 413 -7.60 16.30 21.13
N LEU A 414 -6.91 15.67 22.07
CA LEU A 414 -6.25 14.39 21.90
C LEU A 414 -6.66 13.45 23.03
N TYR A 415 -6.96 12.22 22.68
CA TYR A 415 -7.33 11.17 23.63
C TYR A 415 -6.48 9.93 23.37
N PHE A 416 -6.12 9.23 24.44
CA PHE A 416 -5.52 7.91 24.36
C PHE A 416 -6.44 6.88 25.01
N SER A 417 -6.54 5.70 24.42
CA SER A 417 -7.15 4.53 25.05
C SER A 417 -6.10 3.46 25.30
N LYS A 418 -6.33 2.64 26.29
CA LYS A 418 -5.62 1.40 26.54
C LYS A 418 -6.61 0.24 26.40
N ASN A 419 -6.34 -0.68 25.48
CA ASN A 419 -7.20 -1.84 25.22
C ASN A 419 -8.69 -1.44 25.10
N GLY A 420 -8.95 -0.42 24.27
CA GLY A 420 -10.29 0.10 24.00
C GLY A 420 -10.89 1.03 25.09
N THR A 421 -10.25 1.15 26.26
CA THR A 421 -10.75 2.02 27.33
C THR A 421 -10.03 3.37 27.30
N PHE A 422 -10.75 4.46 27.02
CA PHE A 422 -10.19 5.80 27.02
C PHE A 422 -9.69 6.20 28.42
N GLN A 423 -8.49 6.73 28.48
CA GLN A 423 -7.81 7.08 29.70
C GLN A 423 -8.30 8.43 30.22
N ASN A 424 -8.04 8.74 31.49
CA ASN A 424 -8.48 9.99 32.18
C ASN A 424 -10.01 10.20 32.08
N SER A 425 -10.82 9.12 32.05
CA SER A 425 -12.26 9.18 31.80
C SER A 425 -12.61 9.90 30.48
N GLY A 426 -11.76 9.77 29.47
CA GLY A 426 -11.88 10.48 28.20
C GLY A 426 -13.13 10.09 27.41
N ASP A 427 -13.77 11.09 26.86
CA ASP A 427 -14.89 10.94 25.90
C ASP A 427 -14.56 11.67 24.60
N PRO A 428 -14.06 10.96 23.56
CA PRO A 428 -13.75 11.55 22.26
C PRO A 428 -14.96 12.22 21.59
N THR A 429 -16.18 11.84 21.97
CA THR A 429 -17.40 12.40 21.39
C THR A 429 -17.87 13.69 22.06
N SER A 430 -17.20 14.14 23.13
CA SER A 430 -17.56 15.33 23.92
C SER A 430 -17.28 16.67 23.21
N GLY A 431 -16.71 16.64 22.00
CA GLY A 431 -16.47 17.82 21.16
C GLY A 431 -15.60 18.86 21.88
N SER A 432 -16.01 20.13 21.84
CA SER A 432 -15.26 21.24 22.44
C SER A 432 -15.14 21.15 23.97
N THR A 433 -16.03 20.40 24.66
CA THR A 433 -15.93 20.13 26.09
C THR A 433 -14.62 19.42 26.43
N GLY A 434 -14.20 18.46 25.59
CA GLY A 434 -12.92 17.78 25.73
C GLY A 434 -12.79 17.01 27.03
N THR A 435 -13.85 16.24 27.42
CA THR A 435 -13.83 15.45 28.65
C THR A 435 -12.65 14.50 28.66
N GLY A 436 -11.73 14.59 29.63
CA GLY A 436 -10.54 13.77 29.77
C GLY A 436 -9.47 13.96 28.71
N ALA A 437 -9.63 14.93 27.79
CA ALA A 437 -8.70 15.19 26.69
C ALA A 437 -7.41 15.86 27.14
N ILE A 438 -6.36 15.68 26.37
CA ILE A 438 -5.20 16.55 26.32
C ILE A 438 -5.50 17.67 25.32
N SER A 439 -5.35 18.94 25.72
CA SER A 439 -5.45 20.06 24.77
C SER A 439 -4.17 20.15 23.96
N ILE A 440 -4.31 20.24 22.63
CA ILE A 440 -3.21 20.34 21.68
C ILE A 440 -3.18 21.72 21.02
N THR A 441 -2.09 22.07 20.34
CA THR A 441 -1.94 23.35 19.65
C THR A 441 -2.85 23.39 18.42
N ALA A 442 -3.68 24.40 18.27
CA ALA A 442 -4.57 24.55 17.13
C ALA A 442 -3.81 24.98 15.87
N GLY A 443 -4.27 24.53 14.70
CA GLY A 443 -3.76 24.96 13.38
C GLY A 443 -2.44 24.36 12.95
N GLU A 444 -1.93 23.37 13.68
CA GLU A 444 -0.72 22.64 13.33
C GLU A 444 -1.06 21.39 12.49
N THR A 445 -0.08 20.90 11.73
CA THR A 445 -0.19 19.59 11.03
C THR A 445 0.37 18.50 11.91
N TYR A 446 -0.49 17.57 12.33
CA TYR A 446 -0.11 16.48 13.23
C TYR A 446 0.16 15.18 12.51
N PHE A 447 1.22 14.50 12.94
CA PHE A 447 1.63 13.15 12.53
C PHE A 447 1.57 12.22 13.75
N ILE A 448 1.20 10.97 13.55
CA ILE A 448 1.40 9.93 14.58
C ILE A 448 2.90 9.82 14.84
N TYR A 449 3.28 9.68 16.10
CA TYR A 449 4.65 9.69 16.54
C TYR A 449 4.93 8.57 17.54
N LEU A 450 5.97 7.80 17.28
CA LEU A 450 6.46 6.74 18.15
C LEU A 450 7.83 7.11 18.68
N THR A 451 8.03 6.87 19.96
CA THR A 451 9.26 7.20 20.67
C THR A 451 9.44 6.26 21.86
N ASP A 452 10.46 6.49 22.66
CA ASP A 452 10.59 5.98 24.02
C ASP A 452 10.97 7.10 24.99
N VAL A 453 10.97 6.82 26.27
CA VAL A 453 11.30 7.80 27.32
C VAL A 453 12.56 7.40 28.11
N GLY A 454 13.34 6.47 27.57
CA GLY A 454 14.53 5.91 28.24
C GLY A 454 15.60 5.43 27.26
N GLY A 455 16.60 4.74 27.74
CA GLY A 455 17.73 4.26 26.95
C GLY A 455 17.59 2.82 26.47
N ALA A 456 16.42 2.20 26.52
CA ALA A 456 16.14 0.87 25.98
C ALA A 456 15.39 0.99 24.66
N LEU A 457 15.24 -0.13 23.91
CA LEU A 457 14.52 -0.17 22.65
C LEU A 457 13.09 -0.62 22.88
N ALA A 458 12.10 0.12 22.38
CA ALA A 458 10.72 -0.31 22.34
C ALA A 458 10.34 -0.75 20.92
N THR A 459 9.44 -1.74 20.80
CA THR A 459 8.95 -2.26 19.53
C THR A 459 7.45 -2.04 19.42
N TYR A 460 7.03 -1.48 18.28
CA TYR A 460 5.64 -1.14 18.01
C TYR A 460 5.17 -1.71 16.69
N GLN A 461 3.89 -2.07 16.66
CA GLN A 461 3.14 -2.35 15.43
C GLN A 461 2.00 -1.34 15.28
N CYS A 462 1.95 -0.65 14.14
CA CYS A 462 0.99 0.41 13.85
C CYS A 462 -0.18 -0.14 13.06
N ASN A 463 -1.38 0.17 13.48
CA ASN A 463 -2.61 -0.07 12.75
C ASN A 463 -3.26 1.27 12.39
N PHE A 464 -3.01 1.74 11.18
CA PHE A 464 -3.68 2.92 10.60
C PHE A 464 -5.01 2.55 9.92
N GLY A 465 -5.39 1.27 9.98
CA GLY A 465 -6.55 0.66 9.32
C GLY A 465 -6.18 -0.62 8.56
N SER A 466 -4.90 -0.87 8.31
CA SER A 466 -4.38 -2.10 7.70
C SER A 466 -3.30 -2.70 8.61
N PRO A 467 -3.69 -3.53 9.60
CA PRO A 467 -2.80 -3.96 10.67
C PRO A 467 -1.73 -4.96 10.21
N PRO A 468 -0.51 -4.95 10.82
CA PRO A 468 0.50 -5.99 10.64
C PRO A 468 0.35 -7.13 11.67
N PHE A 469 -0.74 -7.18 12.40
CA PHE A 469 -1.03 -8.18 13.43
C PHE A 469 -2.49 -8.66 13.36
N SER A 470 -2.76 -9.82 13.94
CA SER A 470 -4.10 -10.41 13.94
C SER A 470 -5.09 -9.56 14.71
N ILE A 471 -6.23 -9.27 14.09
CA ILE A 471 -7.38 -8.60 14.68
C ILE A 471 -8.44 -9.64 15.04
N SER A 472 -9.02 -9.53 16.22
CA SER A 472 -10.04 -10.46 16.69
C SER A 472 -11.47 -9.94 16.49
N SER A 473 -11.68 -8.64 16.48
CA SER A 473 -13.01 -8.03 16.44
C SER A 473 -13.37 -7.40 15.08
N GLY A 474 -12.41 -6.86 14.33
CA GLY A 474 -12.61 -6.36 12.98
C GLY A 474 -13.49 -5.11 12.88
N ASN A 475 -13.20 -4.08 13.67
CA ASN A 475 -13.94 -2.81 13.63
C ASN A 475 -13.45 -1.93 12.48
N SER A 476 -14.39 -1.25 11.80
CA SER A 476 -14.10 -0.19 10.83
C SER A 476 -14.62 1.16 11.31
N ASP A 477 -14.22 2.22 10.64
CA ASP A 477 -14.82 3.53 10.83
C ASP A 477 -16.25 3.62 10.23
N ALA A 478 -16.90 4.78 10.36
CA ALA A 478 -18.27 4.97 9.87
C ALA A 478 -18.40 4.89 8.33
N ASN A 479 -17.29 5.00 7.59
CA ASN A 479 -17.23 4.84 6.14
C ASN A 479 -16.93 3.40 5.70
N GLY A 480 -16.71 2.49 6.66
CA GLY A 480 -16.34 1.10 6.40
C GLY A 480 -14.85 0.88 6.17
N HIS A 481 -14.01 1.90 6.40
CA HIS A 481 -12.57 1.81 6.23
C HIS A 481 -11.86 1.33 7.50
N GLY A 482 -10.82 0.55 7.28
CA GLY A 482 -9.95 0.05 8.34
C GLY A 482 -10.40 -1.27 8.96
N ASN A 483 -9.45 -1.89 9.68
CA ASN A 483 -9.63 -3.13 10.42
C ASN A 483 -8.97 -2.96 11.80
N PHE A 484 -9.72 -2.44 12.76
CA PHE A 484 -9.25 -2.12 14.11
C PHE A 484 -9.66 -3.18 15.13
N GLU A 485 -8.84 -3.36 16.16
CA GLU A 485 -9.16 -4.24 17.28
C GLU A 485 -10.28 -3.66 18.15
N TYR A 486 -10.31 -2.35 18.34
CA TYR A 486 -11.31 -1.68 19.17
C TYR A 486 -12.20 -0.78 18.33
N SER A 487 -13.39 -0.49 18.87
CA SER A 487 -14.37 0.36 18.17
C SER A 487 -13.82 1.77 17.96
N VAL A 488 -13.85 2.21 16.71
CA VAL A 488 -13.52 3.59 16.34
C VAL A 488 -14.55 4.53 16.95
N PRO A 489 -14.16 5.60 17.66
CA PRO A 489 -15.13 6.54 18.23
C PRO A 489 -15.99 7.18 17.14
N SER A 490 -17.25 7.45 17.46
CA SER A 490 -18.19 8.06 16.51
C SER A 490 -17.66 9.39 15.97
N GLY A 491 -17.63 9.52 14.64
CA GLY A 491 -17.13 10.68 13.92
C GLY A 491 -15.61 10.74 13.75
N TYR A 492 -14.90 9.68 14.13
CA TYR A 492 -13.47 9.52 13.85
C TYR A 492 -13.28 8.56 12.67
N TYR A 493 -12.18 8.75 11.95
CA TYR A 493 -11.91 8.07 10.71
C TYR A 493 -10.51 7.47 10.68
N ALA A 494 -10.33 6.40 9.91
CA ALA A 494 -9.04 5.81 9.61
C ALA A 494 -8.18 6.80 8.80
N LEU A 495 -6.87 6.79 9.04
CA LEU A 495 -5.92 7.68 8.39
C LEU A 495 -5.54 7.14 7.01
N ASN A 496 -6.39 7.37 6.02
CA ASN A 496 -6.23 6.95 4.63
C ASN A 496 -6.63 8.05 3.62
N THR A 497 -6.30 7.85 2.36
CA THR A 497 -6.54 8.83 1.30
C THR A 497 -8.04 9.05 0.99
N SER A 498 -8.89 8.02 1.14
CA SER A 498 -10.33 8.14 0.94
C SER A 498 -10.96 9.10 1.95
N ASN A 499 -10.64 8.92 3.23
CA ASN A 499 -11.12 9.79 4.31
C ASN A 499 -10.52 11.19 4.24
N LEU A 500 -9.24 11.31 3.88
CA LEU A 500 -8.57 12.61 3.68
C LEU A 500 -9.27 13.47 2.63
N ASN A 501 -9.72 12.86 1.56
CA ASN A 501 -10.45 13.58 0.49
C ASN A 501 -11.78 14.18 0.98
N THR A 502 -12.33 13.69 2.08
CA THR A 502 -13.63 14.12 2.61
C THR A 502 -13.52 14.97 3.87
N TYR A 503 -12.55 14.68 4.74
CA TYR A 503 -12.46 15.24 6.09
C TYR A 503 -11.12 15.92 6.40
N GLY A 504 -10.10 15.74 5.52
CA GLY A 504 -8.74 16.27 5.67
C GLY A 504 -8.54 17.72 5.23
#